data_3156857b86a42996214631f6e689805b
#
_entry.id   3156857b86a42996214631f6e689805b
#
_cell.length_a   1.000
_cell.length_b   1.000
_cell.length_c   1.000
_cell.angle_alpha   90.00
_cell.angle_beta   90.00
_cell.angle_gamma   90.00
#
_symmetry.space_group_name_H-M   'P 1'
#
loop_
_entity.id
_entity.type
_entity.pdbx_description
1 polymer ?
#
loop_
_entity_poly.entity_id
_entity_poly.type
_entity_poly.pdbx_seq_one_letter_code
_entity_poly.pdbx_strand_id
1 'polypeptide(L)'
;MIFAFLVVMSATTTGKTRWCWRNDLAGFRGLSDRERAGFLLVLEWFENFRLRLGLEAGREAAKAFWRAEVLREGSAREPWQLEQWGEAIRWYLDWVKACAEAGVDHRSLAERLRAAVHSAGARRGLAPRTRQCYGAWAARYAVFAKEERAVMKEETATRFLTSVVEDEDCAYSTQKQALNALAFFFKQVCGVVEPVFEVKLRKTGTRVPVVLSKGETQQVFEKLESAEGRYGLPARLQYGSGLRLSELVRLRIKDVDLVRGTVTVRCGKGDKDRVTVLPQSLREELAQQAERVREVWRGDREAGRAGVWLPGALARKYRRAAESFEWFWLFPARQVSVDPESGVVRRHHLHGKVYNEAIKRAAQEAGIDKQVTSHAMRHSFATHLLESGLDLRTIQDLLGHEDISTTEIYLHVAVGANGLGVVSPLDR
;
A
#
# COMPACT_ATOMS: atom_id res chain seq x y z
N MET A 1 3.63 -13.51 39.32
CA MET A 1 4.49 -12.56 38.58
C MET A 1 3.87 -11.16 38.44
N ILE A 2 2.56 -11.01 38.15
CA ILE A 2 1.85 -9.71 38.04
C ILE A 2 1.91 -8.89 39.35
N PHE A 3 1.84 -9.51 40.52
CA PHE A 3 1.92 -8.83 41.81
C PHE A 3 3.31 -8.22 42.09
N ALA A 4 4.39 -8.83 41.61
CA ALA A 4 5.75 -8.30 41.74
C ALA A 4 6.01 -7.07 40.87
N PHE A 5 5.33 -6.94 39.73
CA PHE A 5 5.38 -5.79 38.83
C PHE A 5 4.74 -4.55 39.47
N LEU A 6 3.57 -4.71 40.08
CA LEU A 6 2.84 -3.63 40.75
C LEU A 6 3.58 -3.12 42.03
N VAL A 7 4.27 -3.96 42.77
CA VAL A 7 4.96 -3.58 43.99
C VAL A 7 6.25 -2.79 43.73
N VAL A 8 6.96 -3.05 42.64
CA VAL A 8 8.17 -2.28 42.27
C VAL A 8 7.83 -0.90 41.70
N MET A 9 6.65 -0.75 41.15
CA MET A 9 6.17 0.52 40.51
C MET A 9 5.51 1.50 41.46
N SER A 10 5.10 1.07 42.68
CA SER A 10 4.44 1.94 43.67
C SER A 10 5.41 2.82 44.49
N ALA A 11 6.74 2.69 44.31
CA ALA A 11 7.74 3.36 45.14
C ALA A 11 8.30 4.69 44.58
N THR A 12 7.85 5.13 43.38
CA THR A 12 8.31 6.43 42.83
C THR A 12 7.14 7.24 42.25
N THR A 13 6.31 7.78 43.13
CA THR A 13 5.22 8.66 42.74
C THR A 13 5.49 10.08 43.18
N THR A 14 6.12 10.87 42.35
CA THR A 14 5.88 12.31 42.21
C THR A 14 6.53 12.79 40.92
N GLY A 15 5.69 13.06 39.92
CA GLY A 15 6.10 13.55 38.61
C GLY A 15 5.79 12.53 37.51
N LYS A 16 5.05 12.93 36.50
CA LYS A 16 4.60 12.14 35.33
C LYS A 16 5.73 11.29 34.72
N THR A 17 6.12 10.21 35.35
CA THR A 17 7.09 9.24 34.84
C THR A 17 6.37 8.39 33.80
N ARG A 18 6.76 8.61 32.57
CA ARG A 18 6.29 7.88 31.41
C ARG A 18 6.84 6.47 31.45
N TRP A 19 6.01 5.47 31.50
CA TRP A 19 6.43 4.09 31.40
C TRP A 19 7.12 3.83 30.06
N CYS A 20 8.34 3.30 30.13
CA CYS A 20 9.16 2.98 28.98
C CYS A 20 9.76 1.60 29.20
N TRP A 21 9.41 0.63 28.36
CA TRP A 21 9.84 -0.74 28.52
C TRP A 21 11.37 -0.89 28.63
N ARG A 22 12.16 -0.04 27.97
CA ARG A 22 13.63 -0.07 28.08
C ARG A 22 14.11 0.29 29.51
N ASN A 23 13.52 1.32 30.07
CA ASN A 23 13.87 1.76 31.43
C ASN A 23 13.37 0.74 32.45
N ASP A 24 12.18 0.21 32.25
CA ASP A 24 11.58 -0.77 33.15
C ASP A 24 12.29 -2.12 33.05
N LEU A 25 12.76 -2.53 31.87
CA LEU A 25 13.63 -3.69 31.68
C LEU A 25 15.00 -3.48 32.40
N ALA A 26 15.60 -2.29 32.24
CA ALA A 26 16.88 -1.95 32.89
C ALA A 26 16.78 -2.02 34.41
N GLY A 27 15.64 -1.61 35.00
CA GLY A 27 15.37 -1.67 36.43
C GLY A 27 14.84 -3.02 36.93
N PHE A 28 14.56 -3.98 36.07
CA PHE A 28 13.93 -5.25 36.47
C PHE A 28 14.93 -6.18 37.17
N ARG A 29 14.71 -6.43 38.48
CA ARG A 29 15.63 -7.20 39.33
C ARG A 29 15.56 -8.72 39.16
N GLY A 30 14.60 -9.22 38.35
CA GLY A 30 14.40 -10.65 38.09
C GLY A 30 15.31 -11.25 37.02
N LEU A 31 16.23 -10.46 36.43
CA LEU A 31 17.14 -10.89 35.37
C LEU A 31 18.59 -10.54 35.73
N SER A 32 19.52 -11.43 35.37
CA SER A 32 20.95 -11.13 35.34
C SER A 32 21.27 -10.12 34.24
N ASP A 33 22.44 -9.49 34.30
CA ASP A 33 22.86 -8.51 33.27
C ASP A 33 22.97 -9.14 31.88
N ARG A 34 23.40 -10.41 31.80
CA ARG A 34 23.47 -11.17 30.53
C ARG A 34 22.09 -11.44 29.92
N GLU A 35 21.14 -11.88 30.76
CA GLU A 35 19.75 -12.10 30.29
C GLU A 35 19.09 -10.81 29.91
N ARG A 36 19.32 -9.72 30.66
CA ARG A 36 18.80 -8.38 30.34
C ARG A 36 19.30 -7.87 28.97
N ALA A 37 20.60 -8.08 28.69
CA ALA A 37 21.17 -7.74 27.38
C ALA A 37 20.54 -8.57 26.25
N GLY A 38 20.30 -9.85 26.45
CA GLY A 38 19.60 -10.73 25.51
C GLY A 38 18.15 -10.31 25.28
N PHE A 39 17.44 -9.95 26.35
CA PHE A 39 16.05 -9.42 26.23
C PHE A 39 16.03 -8.11 25.47
N LEU A 40 16.91 -7.17 25.77
CA LEU A 40 17.01 -5.89 25.08
C LEU A 40 17.17 -6.08 23.57
N LEU A 41 18.06 -6.96 23.14
CA LEU A 41 18.34 -7.22 21.73
C LEU A 41 17.10 -7.73 21.00
N VAL A 42 16.42 -8.73 21.52
CA VAL A 42 15.26 -9.33 20.85
C VAL A 42 14.04 -8.40 20.91
N LEU A 43 13.88 -7.64 22.00
CA LEU A 43 12.78 -6.68 22.11
C LEU A 43 12.97 -5.48 21.19
N GLU A 44 14.19 -5.01 20.95
CA GLU A 44 14.47 -4.01 19.92
C GLU A 44 14.20 -4.53 18.51
N TRP A 45 14.57 -5.78 18.24
CA TRP A 45 14.26 -6.42 16.97
C TRP A 45 12.75 -6.56 16.77
N PHE A 46 12.01 -7.01 17.78
CA PHE A 46 10.56 -7.10 17.77
C PHE A 46 9.88 -5.73 17.58
N GLU A 47 10.33 -4.70 18.30
CA GLU A 47 9.83 -3.33 18.18
C GLU A 47 10.03 -2.77 16.74
N ASN A 48 11.24 -2.95 16.20
CA ASN A 48 11.54 -2.52 14.83
C ASN A 48 10.67 -3.26 13.80
N PHE A 49 10.45 -4.57 14.00
CA PHE A 49 9.57 -5.38 13.13
C PHE A 49 8.13 -4.85 13.15
N ARG A 50 7.54 -4.73 14.35
CA ARG A 50 6.14 -4.31 14.47
C ARG A 50 5.92 -2.86 14.01
N LEU A 51 6.86 -1.95 14.31
CA LEU A 51 6.77 -0.56 13.85
C LEU A 51 6.87 -0.45 12.33
N ARG A 52 7.75 -1.21 11.69
CA ARG A 52 7.88 -1.28 10.24
C ARG A 52 6.57 -1.73 9.57
N LEU A 53 5.89 -2.69 10.16
CA LEU A 53 4.62 -3.23 9.66
C LEU A 53 3.38 -2.49 10.16
N GLY A 54 3.54 -1.53 11.09
CA GLY A 54 2.43 -0.79 11.68
C GLY A 54 1.54 -1.62 12.59
N LEU A 55 2.09 -2.69 13.20
CA LEU A 55 1.37 -3.57 14.11
C LEU A 55 1.32 -2.96 15.52
N GLU A 56 0.17 -3.07 16.18
CA GLU A 56 0.04 -2.71 17.58
C GLU A 56 0.80 -3.70 18.48
N ALA A 57 1.28 -3.20 19.63
CA ALA A 57 1.95 -4.04 20.63
C ALA A 57 0.97 -5.06 21.23
N GLY A 58 1.15 -6.34 20.91
CA GLY A 58 0.25 -7.39 21.37
C GLY A 58 0.58 -8.78 20.83
N ARG A 59 -0.26 -9.74 21.18
CA ARG A 59 -0.07 -11.17 20.82
C ARG A 59 0.00 -11.42 19.31
N GLU A 60 -0.77 -10.68 18.50
CA GLU A 60 -0.78 -10.88 17.05
C GLU A 60 0.53 -10.38 16.41
N ALA A 61 1.06 -9.24 16.88
CA ALA A 61 2.38 -8.78 16.46
C ALA A 61 3.49 -9.77 16.86
N ALA A 62 3.41 -10.33 18.07
CA ALA A 62 4.36 -11.34 18.55
C ALA A 62 4.32 -12.62 17.69
N LYS A 63 3.15 -13.13 17.36
CA LYS A 63 2.98 -14.28 16.45
C LYS A 63 3.53 -14.01 15.07
N ALA A 64 3.24 -12.82 14.51
CA ALA A 64 3.73 -12.41 13.20
C ALA A 64 5.27 -12.31 13.18
N PHE A 65 5.87 -11.69 14.20
CA PHE A 65 7.31 -11.62 14.39
C PHE A 65 7.95 -13.00 14.48
N TRP A 66 7.38 -13.87 15.32
CA TRP A 66 7.90 -15.22 15.54
C TRP A 66 7.96 -16.02 14.23
N ARG A 67 6.88 -15.98 13.43
CA ARG A 67 6.80 -16.68 12.14
C ARG A 67 7.72 -16.09 11.08
N ALA A 68 7.76 -14.76 10.97
CA ALA A 68 8.42 -14.08 9.86
C ALA A 68 9.94 -13.90 10.08
N GLU A 69 10.38 -13.77 11.32
CA GLU A 69 11.76 -13.40 11.64
C GLU A 69 12.48 -14.47 12.46
N VAL A 70 11.81 -15.08 13.47
CA VAL A 70 12.46 -16.06 14.36
C VAL A 70 12.53 -17.43 13.73
N LEU A 71 11.40 -17.93 13.16
CA LEU A 71 11.30 -19.25 12.51
C LEU A 71 11.48 -19.18 10.99
N ARG A 72 12.16 -18.17 10.49
CA ARG A 72 12.42 -18.03 9.05
C ARG A 72 13.22 -19.21 8.52
N GLU A 73 12.81 -19.79 7.39
CA GLU A 73 13.55 -20.87 6.69
C GLU A 73 15.02 -20.45 6.44
N GLY A 74 15.96 -21.35 6.77
CA GLY A 74 17.41 -21.10 6.64
C GLY A 74 18.07 -20.40 7.83
N SER A 75 17.33 -20.04 8.90
CA SER A 75 17.91 -19.53 10.14
C SER A 75 17.97 -20.64 11.21
N ALA A 76 19.14 -21.29 11.34
CA ALA A 76 19.37 -22.19 12.47
C ALA A 76 19.39 -21.37 13.77
N ARG A 77 18.49 -21.67 14.70
CA ARG A 77 18.42 -21.07 16.03
C ARG A 77 18.64 -22.16 17.06
N GLU A 78 19.49 -21.87 18.03
CA GLU A 78 19.71 -22.79 19.14
C GLU A 78 18.48 -22.82 20.06
N PRO A 79 18.15 -23.99 20.69
CA PRO A 79 16.99 -24.10 21.57
C PRO A 79 16.97 -23.08 22.70
N TRP A 80 18.12 -22.79 23.31
CA TRP A 80 18.23 -21.79 24.38
C TRP A 80 17.92 -20.36 23.92
N GLN A 81 18.21 -20.02 22.63
CA GLN A 81 17.87 -18.72 22.08
C GLN A 81 16.35 -18.57 21.93
N LEU A 82 15.67 -19.62 21.41
CA LEU A 82 14.23 -19.62 21.27
C LEU A 82 13.51 -19.49 22.61
N GLU A 83 14.04 -20.17 23.65
CA GLU A 83 13.51 -20.08 25.00
C GLU A 83 13.68 -18.67 25.58
N GLN A 84 14.89 -18.12 25.57
CA GLN A 84 15.19 -16.77 26.05
C GLN A 84 14.39 -15.69 25.30
N TRP A 85 14.30 -15.80 23.97
CA TRP A 85 13.53 -14.84 23.17
C TRP A 85 12.02 -14.95 23.42
N GLY A 86 11.54 -16.17 23.64
CA GLY A 86 10.15 -16.41 24.05
C GLY A 86 9.83 -15.77 25.41
N GLU A 87 10.76 -15.86 26.36
CA GLU A 87 10.64 -15.21 27.67
C GLU A 87 10.65 -13.68 27.55
N ALA A 88 11.54 -13.12 26.75
CA ALA A 88 11.59 -11.69 26.50
C ALA A 88 10.27 -11.16 25.92
N ILE A 89 9.71 -11.84 24.93
CA ILE A 89 8.41 -11.46 24.33
C ILE A 89 7.27 -11.60 25.36
N ARG A 90 7.25 -12.65 26.18
CA ARG A 90 6.26 -12.80 27.26
C ARG A 90 6.37 -11.66 28.28
N TRP A 91 7.59 -11.33 28.73
CA TRP A 91 7.83 -10.20 29.62
C TRP A 91 7.29 -8.90 29.05
N TYR A 92 7.55 -8.63 27.77
CA TYR A 92 7.06 -7.43 27.09
C TYR A 92 5.53 -7.39 27.02
N LEU A 93 4.87 -8.50 26.68
CA LEU A 93 3.41 -8.57 26.62
C LEU A 93 2.76 -8.37 27.99
N ASP A 94 3.36 -8.90 29.05
CA ASP A 94 2.91 -8.69 30.44
C ASP A 94 3.10 -7.21 30.84
N TRP A 95 4.20 -6.59 30.44
CA TRP A 95 4.45 -5.17 30.64
C TRP A 95 3.39 -4.31 29.92
N VAL A 96 3.08 -4.60 28.66
CA VAL A 96 2.02 -3.91 27.89
C VAL A 96 0.67 -4.04 28.61
N LYS A 97 0.35 -5.23 29.12
CA LYS A 97 -0.88 -5.49 29.87
C LYS A 97 -0.93 -4.67 31.17
N ALA A 98 0.15 -4.63 31.91
CA ALA A 98 0.24 -3.85 33.14
C ALA A 98 0.08 -2.35 32.87
N CYS A 99 0.65 -1.82 31.77
CA CYS A 99 0.46 -0.43 31.34
C CYS A 99 -1.03 -0.14 31.05
N ALA A 100 -1.70 -1.05 30.34
CA ALA A 100 -3.13 -0.89 30.02
C ALA A 100 -4.00 -0.91 31.28
N GLU A 101 -3.73 -1.79 32.23
CA GLU A 101 -4.43 -1.88 33.53
C GLU A 101 -4.22 -0.61 34.39
N ALA A 102 -3.03 -0.02 34.31
CA ALA A 102 -2.70 1.24 34.98
C ALA A 102 -3.20 2.52 34.24
N GLY A 103 -3.84 2.36 33.07
CA GLY A 103 -4.30 3.49 32.25
C GLY A 103 -3.17 4.35 31.68
N VAL A 104 -1.96 3.81 31.56
CA VAL A 104 -0.76 4.52 31.07
C VAL A 104 -0.57 4.24 29.58
N ASP A 105 -0.38 5.30 28.78
CA ASP A 105 -0.06 5.15 27.35
C ASP A 105 1.40 4.69 27.19
N HIS A 106 1.54 3.40 26.86
CA HIS A 106 2.83 2.74 26.64
C HIS A 106 3.38 2.92 25.22
N ARG A 107 2.58 3.51 24.32
CA ARG A 107 2.99 3.71 22.92
C ARG A 107 4.22 4.62 22.83
N SER A 108 5.16 4.25 21.99
CA SER A 108 6.28 5.10 21.63
C SER A 108 5.84 6.42 21.03
N LEU A 109 6.71 7.43 21.03
CA LEU A 109 6.43 8.71 20.38
C LEU A 109 6.04 8.52 18.89
N ALA A 110 6.72 7.60 18.20
CA ALA A 110 6.45 7.27 16.81
C ALA A 110 5.03 6.71 16.61
N GLU A 111 4.57 5.82 17.47
CA GLU A 111 3.22 5.27 17.42
C GLU A 111 2.14 6.31 17.73
N ARG A 112 2.40 7.18 18.71
CA ARG A 112 1.47 8.26 19.05
C ARG A 112 1.32 9.25 17.90
N LEU A 113 2.42 9.66 17.27
CA LEU A 113 2.36 10.53 16.10
C LEU A 113 1.64 9.86 14.91
N ARG A 114 1.96 8.59 14.65
CA ARG A 114 1.25 7.81 13.62
C ARG A 114 -0.25 7.78 13.87
N ALA A 115 -0.68 7.47 15.08
CA ALA A 115 -2.09 7.42 15.45
C ALA A 115 -2.76 8.81 15.37
N ALA A 116 -2.09 9.86 15.83
CA ALA A 116 -2.59 11.23 15.75
C ALA A 116 -2.82 11.68 14.30
N VAL A 117 -1.84 11.45 13.42
CA VAL A 117 -1.94 11.74 11.97
C VAL A 117 -3.02 10.91 11.31
N HIS A 118 -3.13 9.63 11.65
CA HIS A 118 -4.17 8.76 11.09
C HIS A 118 -5.57 9.23 11.51
N SER A 119 -5.77 9.58 12.77
CA SER A 119 -7.03 10.10 13.30
C SER A 119 -7.38 11.47 12.68
N ALA A 120 -6.43 12.40 12.62
CA ALA A 120 -6.62 13.71 11.98
C ALA A 120 -6.97 13.55 10.48
N GLY A 121 -6.29 12.63 9.78
CA GLY A 121 -6.57 12.32 8.38
C GLY A 121 -7.96 11.73 8.17
N ALA A 122 -8.45 10.90 9.10
CA ALA A 122 -9.81 10.37 9.05
C ALA A 122 -10.85 11.49 9.17
N ARG A 123 -10.66 12.41 10.12
CA ARG A 123 -11.55 13.58 10.28
C ARG A 123 -11.57 14.50 9.06
N ARG A 124 -10.48 14.56 8.30
CA ARG A 124 -10.34 15.36 7.06
C ARG A 124 -10.72 14.58 5.78
N GLY A 125 -11.22 13.37 5.89
CA GLY A 125 -11.63 12.57 4.74
C GLY A 125 -10.48 12.06 3.86
N LEU A 126 -9.23 12.03 4.37
CA LEU A 126 -8.11 11.49 3.60
C LEU A 126 -8.29 9.99 3.34
N ALA A 127 -7.94 9.56 2.13
CA ALA A 127 -7.95 8.15 1.75
C ALA A 127 -7.11 7.30 2.73
N PRO A 128 -7.50 6.04 3.02
CA PRO A 128 -6.79 5.17 3.95
C PRO A 128 -5.29 5.05 3.66
N ARG A 129 -4.91 4.89 2.38
CA ARG A 129 -3.52 4.81 1.96
C ARG A 129 -2.73 6.09 2.23
N THR A 130 -3.34 7.26 2.04
CA THR A 130 -2.71 8.55 2.35
C THR A 130 -2.48 8.69 3.86
N ARG A 131 -3.49 8.31 4.68
CA ARG A 131 -3.36 8.30 6.14
C ARG A 131 -2.23 7.39 6.62
N GLN A 132 -2.13 6.20 6.04
CA GLN A 132 -1.06 5.24 6.34
C GLN A 132 0.31 5.80 5.98
N CYS A 133 0.44 6.39 4.78
CA CYS A 133 1.66 7.00 4.31
C CYS A 133 2.10 8.19 5.20
N TYR A 134 1.19 9.12 5.48
CA TYR A 134 1.49 10.27 6.32
C TYR A 134 1.82 9.86 7.76
N GLY A 135 1.12 8.85 8.29
CA GLY A 135 1.43 8.26 9.59
C GLY A 135 2.82 7.63 9.65
N ALA A 136 3.25 6.96 8.57
CA ALA A 136 4.60 6.38 8.48
C ALA A 136 5.68 7.47 8.49
N TRP A 137 5.50 8.57 7.74
CA TRP A 137 6.42 9.71 7.77
C TRP A 137 6.47 10.40 9.13
N ALA A 138 5.31 10.59 9.78
CA ALA A 138 5.26 11.15 11.13
C ALA A 138 5.99 10.25 12.15
N ALA A 139 5.89 8.93 12.01
CA ALA A 139 6.62 7.99 12.86
C ALA A 139 8.15 8.08 12.63
N ARG A 140 8.61 8.18 11.37
CA ARG A 140 10.05 8.39 11.06
C ARG A 140 10.55 9.71 11.65
N TYR A 141 9.76 10.77 11.50
CA TYR A 141 10.08 12.07 12.08
C TYR A 141 10.18 12.01 13.61
N ALA A 142 9.29 11.29 14.30
CA ALA A 142 9.35 11.10 15.74
C ALA A 142 10.64 10.39 16.19
N VAL A 143 11.09 9.38 15.42
CA VAL A 143 12.37 8.68 15.69
C VAL A 143 13.55 9.63 15.53
N PHE A 144 13.54 10.49 14.50
CA PHE A 144 14.57 11.50 14.28
C PHE A 144 14.61 12.54 15.42
N ALA A 145 13.45 13.07 15.79
CA ALA A 145 13.33 14.12 16.82
C ALA A 145 13.64 13.62 18.24
N LYS A 146 13.46 12.32 18.51
CA LYS A 146 13.70 11.64 19.81
C LYS A 146 12.83 12.12 20.96
N GLU A 147 12.59 13.43 21.07
CA GLU A 147 11.91 14.07 22.18
C GLU A 147 10.58 14.70 21.75
N GLU A 148 9.58 14.66 22.67
CA GLU A 148 8.25 15.19 22.43
C GLU A 148 8.25 16.72 22.19
N ARG A 149 9.08 17.45 22.92
CA ARG A 149 9.22 18.91 22.72
C ARG A 149 9.88 19.26 21.38
N ALA A 150 10.83 18.42 20.92
CA ALA A 150 11.50 18.63 19.64
C ALA A 150 10.57 18.37 18.45
N VAL A 151 9.63 17.42 18.57
CA VAL A 151 8.63 17.10 17.53
C VAL A 151 7.72 18.29 17.20
N MET A 152 7.49 19.18 18.15
CA MET A 152 6.60 20.35 17.96
C MET A 152 7.30 21.55 17.32
N LYS A 153 8.60 21.46 17.03
CA LYS A 153 9.41 22.56 16.47
C LYS A 153 9.59 22.44 14.97
N GLU A 154 9.30 23.51 14.25
CA GLU A 154 9.47 23.60 12.79
C GLU A 154 10.94 23.45 12.37
N GLU A 155 11.89 23.95 13.20
CA GLU A 155 13.31 23.80 12.92
C GLU A 155 13.76 22.32 12.95
N THR A 156 13.16 21.51 13.84
CA THR A 156 13.42 20.06 13.87
C THR A 156 12.86 19.38 12.64
N ALA A 157 11.67 19.80 12.18
CA ALA A 157 11.07 19.29 10.95
C ALA A 157 11.88 19.69 9.71
N THR A 158 12.38 20.92 9.66
CA THR A 158 13.28 21.39 8.60
C THR A 158 14.54 20.53 8.54
N ARG A 159 15.22 20.29 9.67
CA ARG A 159 16.40 19.40 9.73
C ARG A 159 16.12 17.98 9.28
N PHE A 160 14.97 17.43 9.68
CA PHE A 160 14.55 16.10 9.20
C PHE A 160 14.31 16.08 7.69
N LEU A 161 13.62 17.07 7.15
CA LEU A 161 13.37 17.16 5.70
C LEU A 161 14.67 17.36 4.92
N THR A 162 15.60 18.13 5.47
CA THR A 162 16.95 18.30 4.90
C THR A 162 17.69 16.97 4.87
N SER A 163 17.67 16.19 5.95
CA SER A 163 18.33 14.87 5.95
C SER A 163 17.69 13.91 4.93
N VAL A 164 16.36 13.96 4.74
CA VAL A 164 15.69 13.17 3.69
C VAL A 164 16.15 13.57 2.28
N VAL A 165 16.45 14.85 2.05
CA VAL A 165 16.93 15.35 0.75
C VAL A 165 18.41 15.05 0.52
N GLU A 166 19.23 15.20 1.54
CA GLU A 166 20.70 15.15 1.44
C GLU A 166 21.25 13.75 1.71
N ASP A 167 20.79 13.10 2.79
CA ASP A 167 21.40 11.86 3.28
C ASP A 167 20.78 10.60 2.67
N GLU A 168 19.47 10.63 2.33
CA GLU A 168 18.75 9.45 1.85
C GLU A 168 18.69 9.32 0.33
N ASP A 169 19.20 10.27 -0.42
CA ASP A 169 19.14 10.35 -1.91
C ASP A 169 17.75 9.95 -2.50
N CYS A 170 16.69 10.35 -1.83
CA CYS A 170 15.33 9.99 -2.19
C CYS A 170 14.89 10.69 -3.49
N ALA A 171 14.06 10.00 -4.26
CA ALA A 171 13.37 10.60 -5.41
C ALA A 171 12.56 11.84 -5.01
N TYR A 172 12.44 12.83 -5.89
CA TYR A 172 11.68 14.06 -5.65
C TYR A 172 10.25 13.82 -5.14
N SER A 173 9.56 12.81 -5.70
CA SER A 173 8.22 12.42 -5.27
C SER A 173 8.19 11.96 -3.81
N THR A 174 9.24 11.28 -3.34
CA THR A 174 9.38 10.81 -1.96
C THR A 174 9.65 11.99 -1.02
N GLN A 175 10.52 12.92 -1.41
CA GLN A 175 10.77 14.16 -0.68
C GLN A 175 9.48 14.99 -0.53
N LYS A 176 8.75 15.18 -1.64
CA LYS A 176 7.46 15.89 -1.64
C LYS A 176 6.42 15.21 -0.75
N GLN A 177 6.43 13.87 -0.70
CA GLN A 177 5.53 13.11 0.17
C GLN A 177 5.86 13.32 1.64
N ALA A 178 7.16 13.34 2.02
CA ALA A 178 7.61 13.66 3.38
C ALA A 178 7.20 15.07 3.79
N LEU A 179 7.45 16.06 2.92
CA LEU A 179 7.06 17.46 3.14
C LEU A 179 5.54 17.59 3.37
N ASN A 180 4.72 17.00 2.49
CA ASN A 180 3.26 17.04 2.62
C ASN A 180 2.78 16.36 3.90
N ALA A 181 3.39 15.27 4.32
CA ALA A 181 3.05 14.56 5.54
C ALA A 181 3.35 15.41 6.80
N LEU A 182 4.50 16.09 6.85
CA LEU A 182 4.84 16.97 7.96
C LEU A 182 4.01 18.25 7.95
N ALA A 183 3.77 18.84 6.80
CA ALA A 183 2.85 19.99 6.69
C ALA A 183 1.45 19.63 7.22
N PHE A 184 0.96 18.43 6.88
CA PHE A 184 -0.30 17.91 7.42
C PHE A 184 -0.23 17.71 8.93
N PHE A 185 0.85 17.13 9.46
CA PHE A 185 1.06 16.92 10.89
C PHE A 185 1.04 18.26 11.65
N PHE A 186 1.84 19.23 11.23
CA PHE A 186 1.91 20.53 11.90
C PHE A 186 0.56 21.26 11.81
N LYS A 187 -0.09 21.26 10.65
CA LYS A 187 -1.37 21.95 10.46
C LYS A 187 -2.52 21.28 11.21
N GLN A 188 -2.64 19.96 11.15
CA GLN A 188 -3.84 19.25 11.64
C GLN A 188 -3.69 18.63 13.03
N VAL A 189 -2.48 18.42 13.49
CA VAL A 189 -2.20 17.81 14.80
C VAL A 189 -1.62 18.85 15.76
N CYS A 190 -0.65 19.67 15.30
CA CYS A 190 -0.04 20.71 16.14
C CYS A 190 -0.83 22.05 16.14
N GLY A 191 -1.75 22.26 15.19
CA GLY A 191 -2.57 23.48 15.11
C GLY A 191 -1.85 24.69 14.53
N VAL A 192 -0.72 24.51 13.86
CA VAL A 192 0.01 25.57 13.18
C VAL A 192 -0.75 25.96 11.91
N VAL A 193 -1.08 27.23 11.75
CA VAL A 193 -1.93 27.70 10.63
C VAL A 193 -1.21 27.53 9.29
N GLU A 194 0.03 28.00 9.21
CA GLU A 194 0.88 27.90 8.02
C GLU A 194 2.28 27.42 8.42
N PRO A 195 2.51 26.10 8.46
CA PRO A 195 3.84 25.58 8.80
C PRO A 195 4.85 25.93 7.69
N VAL A 196 5.96 26.53 8.06
CA VAL A 196 7.04 26.92 7.15
C VAL A 196 8.25 26.03 7.38
N PHE A 197 8.73 25.40 6.30
CA PHE A 197 9.94 24.58 6.33
C PHE A 197 10.93 25.13 5.31
N GLU A 198 12.06 25.62 5.81
CA GLU A 198 13.17 26.13 4.98
C GLU A 198 13.95 24.97 4.34
N VAL A 199 13.30 24.27 3.41
CA VAL A 199 13.94 23.15 2.69
C VAL A 199 13.70 23.29 1.19
N LYS A 200 14.75 23.17 0.40
CA LYS A 200 14.68 23.13 -1.05
C LYS A 200 14.70 21.68 -1.52
N LEU A 201 13.57 21.21 -2.01
CA LEU A 201 13.48 19.85 -2.57
C LEU A 201 14.36 19.72 -3.82
N ARG A 202 15.09 18.62 -3.90
CA ARG A 202 15.95 18.31 -5.05
C ARG A 202 15.11 17.78 -6.19
N LYS A 203 14.86 18.60 -7.22
CA LYS A 203 14.17 18.18 -8.42
C LYS A 203 15.02 17.15 -9.19
N THR A 204 14.51 15.95 -9.35
CA THR A 204 15.04 15.01 -10.32
C THR A 204 14.33 15.24 -11.66
N GLY A 205 15.03 15.04 -12.78
CA GLY A 205 14.45 15.20 -14.11
C GLY A 205 13.21 14.34 -14.30
N THR A 206 12.27 14.80 -15.12
CA THR A 206 11.06 14.05 -15.46
C THR A 206 11.47 12.77 -16.18
N ARG A 207 11.14 11.61 -15.63
CA ARG A 207 11.40 10.33 -16.29
C ARG A 207 10.36 10.13 -17.38
N VAL A 208 10.84 9.83 -18.59
CA VAL A 208 9.98 9.44 -19.71
C VAL A 208 9.27 8.13 -19.35
N PRO A 209 7.95 8.02 -19.50
CA PRO A 209 7.22 6.79 -19.24
C PRO A 209 7.73 5.63 -20.09
N VAL A 210 7.77 4.45 -19.52
CA VAL A 210 8.06 3.22 -20.27
C VAL A 210 6.83 2.89 -21.12
N VAL A 211 7.02 2.89 -22.44
CA VAL A 211 6.02 2.51 -23.45
C VAL A 211 6.55 1.30 -24.20
N LEU A 212 5.69 0.31 -24.37
CA LEU A 212 5.93 -0.86 -25.20
C LEU A 212 5.50 -0.57 -26.63
N SER A 213 6.22 -1.07 -27.60
CA SER A 213 5.72 -1.13 -28.98
C SER A 213 4.54 -2.11 -29.08
N LYS A 214 3.77 -2.07 -30.16
CA LYS A 214 2.68 -3.03 -30.37
C LYS A 214 3.19 -4.49 -30.39
N GLY A 215 4.37 -4.73 -31.01
CA GLY A 215 5.02 -6.04 -31.03
C GLY A 215 5.44 -6.53 -29.64
N GLU A 216 6.11 -5.67 -28.83
CA GLU A 216 6.47 -6.00 -27.45
C GLU A 216 5.23 -6.28 -26.58
N THR A 217 4.17 -5.51 -26.77
CA THR A 217 2.90 -5.70 -26.05
C THR A 217 2.31 -7.08 -26.36
N GLN A 218 2.32 -7.48 -27.63
CA GLN A 218 1.84 -8.79 -28.05
C GLN A 218 2.68 -9.94 -27.49
N GLN A 219 4.01 -9.80 -27.50
CA GLN A 219 4.91 -10.79 -26.89
C GLN A 219 4.66 -10.99 -25.38
N VAL A 220 4.42 -9.90 -24.64
CA VAL A 220 4.04 -9.99 -23.22
C VAL A 220 2.73 -10.75 -23.04
N PHE A 221 1.72 -10.53 -23.90
CA PHE A 221 0.46 -11.27 -23.83
C PHE A 221 0.65 -12.76 -24.07
N GLU A 222 1.42 -13.14 -25.08
CA GLU A 222 1.73 -14.53 -25.40
C GLU A 222 2.41 -15.26 -24.24
N LYS A 223 3.36 -14.59 -23.56
CA LYS A 223 4.01 -15.16 -22.36
C LYS A 223 3.03 -15.29 -21.19
N LEU A 224 2.14 -14.34 -20.98
CA LEU A 224 1.11 -14.40 -19.92
C LEU A 224 0.05 -15.48 -20.18
N GLU A 225 -0.22 -15.80 -21.44
CA GLU A 225 -1.15 -16.87 -21.83
C GLU A 225 -0.53 -18.26 -21.69
N SER A 226 0.75 -18.42 -22.04
CA SER A 226 1.48 -19.67 -21.92
C SER A 226 1.77 -20.05 -20.46
N ALA A 227 1.97 -19.06 -19.58
CA ALA A 227 2.19 -19.24 -18.15
C ALA A 227 0.86 -19.31 -17.37
N GLU A 228 0.26 -20.49 -17.18
CA GLU A 228 -1.01 -20.72 -16.46
C GLU A 228 -2.26 -20.02 -17.06
N GLY A 229 -2.17 -19.26 -18.15
CA GLY A 229 -3.28 -18.59 -18.84
C GLY A 229 -4.07 -17.53 -18.06
N ARG A 230 -3.76 -17.33 -16.79
CA ARG A 230 -4.59 -16.57 -15.83
C ARG A 230 -4.51 -15.06 -15.97
N TYR A 231 -3.35 -14.56 -16.39
CA TYR A 231 -3.06 -13.14 -16.41
C TYR A 231 -3.16 -12.52 -17.81
N GLY A 232 -3.31 -13.32 -18.86
CA GLY A 232 -3.44 -12.87 -20.24
C GLY A 232 -4.66 -12.00 -20.45
N LEU A 233 -5.86 -12.50 -20.12
CA LEU A 233 -7.11 -11.73 -20.23
C LEU A 233 -7.11 -10.43 -19.41
N PRO A 234 -6.72 -10.42 -18.10
CA PRO A 234 -6.55 -9.17 -17.36
C PRO A 234 -5.59 -8.18 -18.02
N ALA A 235 -4.47 -8.64 -18.58
CA ALA A 235 -3.47 -7.77 -19.21
C ALA A 235 -3.98 -7.15 -20.51
N ARG A 236 -4.64 -7.95 -21.37
CA ARG A 236 -5.28 -7.46 -22.60
C ARG A 236 -6.41 -6.48 -22.30
N LEU A 237 -7.21 -6.75 -21.26
CA LEU A 237 -8.26 -5.82 -20.82
C LEU A 237 -7.64 -4.53 -20.26
N GLN A 238 -6.60 -4.63 -19.43
CA GLN A 238 -5.92 -3.45 -18.91
C GLN A 238 -5.36 -2.55 -19.99
N TYR A 239 -4.65 -3.14 -20.94
CA TYR A 239 -4.12 -2.43 -22.09
C TYR A 239 -5.26 -1.88 -22.98
N GLY A 240 -6.22 -2.70 -23.40
CA GLY A 240 -7.24 -2.31 -24.33
C GLY A 240 -8.29 -1.33 -23.80
N SER A 241 -8.37 -1.13 -22.49
CA SER A 241 -9.27 -0.17 -21.83
C SER A 241 -8.55 0.93 -21.05
N GLY A 242 -7.22 0.94 -21.04
CA GLY A 242 -6.41 1.94 -20.35
C GLY A 242 -6.57 1.96 -18.83
N LEU A 243 -6.89 0.84 -18.21
CA LEU A 243 -7.19 0.76 -16.76
C LEU A 243 -5.94 0.91 -15.89
N ARG A 244 -6.09 1.62 -14.74
CA ARG A 244 -5.08 1.53 -13.67
C ARG A 244 -5.11 0.14 -13.05
N LEU A 245 -3.98 -0.31 -12.49
CA LEU A 245 -3.92 -1.61 -11.79
C LEU A 245 -5.03 -1.77 -10.76
N SER A 246 -5.22 -0.76 -9.91
CA SER A 246 -6.25 -0.79 -8.86
C SER A 246 -7.68 -0.79 -9.40
N GLU A 247 -7.91 -0.26 -10.59
CA GLU A 247 -9.20 -0.26 -11.29
C GLU A 247 -9.46 -1.66 -11.86
N LEU A 248 -8.50 -2.22 -12.60
CA LEU A 248 -8.59 -3.56 -13.18
C LEU A 248 -8.94 -4.63 -12.14
N VAL A 249 -8.15 -4.71 -11.05
CA VAL A 249 -8.33 -5.77 -10.06
C VAL A 249 -9.65 -5.64 -9.28
N ARG A 250 -10.21 -4.44 -9.21
CA ARG A 250 -11.47 -4.14 -8.52
C ARG A 250 -12.70 -4.21 -9.41
N LEU A 251 -12.56 -4.53 -10.69
CA LEU A 251 -13.71 -4.69 -11.58
C LEU A 251 -14.66 -5.77 -11.05
N ARG A 252 -15.94 -5.45 -11.12
CA ARG A 252 -17.03 -6.36 -10.77
C ARG A 252 -17.75 -6.81 -12.05
N ILE A 253 -18.49 -7.89 -11.96
CA ILE A 253 -19.28 -8.41 -13.10
C ILE A 253 -20.15 -7.31 -13.72
N LYS A 254 -20.84 -6.54 -12.89
CA LYS A 254 -21.73 -5.43 -13.34
C LYS A 254 -21.01 -4.24 -13.97
N ASP A 255 -19.70 -4.15 -13.85
CA ASP A 255 -18.94 -3.00 -14.38
C ASP A 255 -18.53 -3.20 -15.83
N VAL A 256 -18.81 -4.37 -16.41
CA VAL A 256 -18.52 -4.71 -17.81
C VAL A 256 -19.84 -4.90 -18.57
N ASP A 257 -20.08 -4.03 -19.55
CA ASP A 257 -21.22 -4.14 -20.46
C ASP A 257 -20.76 -4.71 -21.80
N LEU A 258 -20.97 -6.02 -21.97
CA LEU A 258 -20.60 -6.73 -23.19
C LEU A 258 -21.43 -6.32 -24.41
N VAL A 259 -22.67 -5.84 -24.20
CA VAL A 259 -23.56 -5.42 -25.28
C VAL A 259 -23.11 -4.06 -25.81
N ARG A 260 -22.95 -3.08 -24.92
CA ARG A 260 -22.52 -1.73 -25.30
C ARG A 260 -21.04 -1.63 -25.61
N GLY A 261 -20.24 -2.62 -25.21
CA GLY A 261 -18.79 -2.59 -25.38
C GLY A 261 -18.10 -1.55 -24.49
N THR A 262 -18.51 -1.47 -23.23
CA THR A 262 -17.99 -0.47 -22.28
C THR A 262 -17.58 -1.08 -20.95
N VAL A 263 -16.64 -0.42 -20.29
CA VAL A 263 -16.21 -0.73 -18.91
C VAL A 263 -16.46 0.51 -18.04
N THR A 264 -17.21 0.34 -16.97
CA THR A 264 -17.45 1.39 -15.98
C THR A 264 -16.41 1.29 -14.87
N VAL A 265 -15.56 2.28 -14.74
CA VAL A 265 -14.59 2.42 -13.65
C VAL A 265 -15.23 3.22 -12.54
N ARG A 266 -15.41 2.56 -11.37
CA ARG A 266 -16.03 3.20 -10.20
C ARG A 266 -14.98 3.68 -9.22
N CYS A 267 -15.28 4.80 -8.54
CA CYS A 267 -14.43 5.39 -7.52
C CYS A 267 -12.98 5.54 -8.01
N GLY A 268 -12.78 6.09 -9.20
CA GLY A 268 -11.47 6.44 -9.74
C GLY A 268 -10.74 7.46 -8.85
N LYS A 269 -9.62 8.01 -9.31
CA LYS A 269 -8.93 9.09 -8.60
C LYS A 269 -9.90 10.27 -8.42
N GLY A 270 -10.06 10.76 -7.18
CA GLY A 270 -11.03 11.83 -6.85
C GLY A 270 -12.47 11.35 -6.68
N ASP A 271 -12.72 10.03 -6.53
CA ASP A 271 -14.05 9.43 -6.33
C ASP A 271 -15.04 9.64 -7.50
N LYS A 272 -14.49 9.86 -8.71
CA LYS A 272 -15.31 10.05 -9.93
C LYS A 272 -15.40 8.75 -10.73
N ASP A 273 -16.63 8.41 -11.14
CA ASP A 273 -16.87 7.33 -12.08
C ASP A 273 -16.54 7.79 -13.50
N ARG A 274 -16.04 6.89 -14.33
CA ARG A 274 -15.86 7.09 -15.76
C ARG A 274 -16.21 5.84 -16.54
N VAL A 275 -16.51 6.01 -17.81
CA VAL A 275 -16.71 4.91 -18.76
C VAL A 275 -15.55 4.91 -19.73
N THR A 276 -15.00 3.72 -20.01
CA THR A 276 -13.97 3.52 -21.04
C THR A 276 -14.37 2.40 -21.99
N VAL A 277 -13.60 2.24 -23.06
CA VAL A 277 -13.88 1.25 -24.11
C VAL A 277 -13.60 -0.18 -23.63
N LEU A 278 -14.40 -1.12 -24.11
CA LEU A 278 -14.15 -2.55 -24.02
C LEU A 278 -13.73 -3.06 -25.41
N PRO A 279 -12.54 -3.65 -25.56
CA PRO A 279 -12.13 -4.22 -26.85
C PRO A 279 -13.13 -5.27 -27.35
N GLN A 280 -13.57 -5.15 -28.60
CA GLN A 280 -14.52 -6.11 -29.19
C GLN A 280 -13.96 -7.53 -29.20
N SER A 281 -12.66 -7.69 -29.45
CA SER A 281 -11.96 -8.98 -29.47
C SER A 281 -11.97 -9.72 -28.13
N LEU A 282 -12.26 -9.02 -27.01
CA LEU A 282 -12.30 -9.64 -25.69
C LEU A 282 -13.71 -10.00 -25.20
N ARG A 283 -14.78 -9.66 -25.98
CA ARG A 283 -16.16 -9.85 -25.52
C ARG A 283 -16.49 -11.30 -25.21
N GLU A 284 -16.14 -12.22 -26.12
CA GLU A 284 -16.42 -13.63 -25.94
C GLU A 284 -15.64 -14.23 -24.76
N GLU A 285 -14.34 -13.92 -24.65
CA GLU A 285 -13.51 -14.42 -23.57
C GLU A 285 -13.93 -13.85 -22.21
N LEU A 286 -14.41 -12.61 -22.16
CA LEU A 286 -14.99 -12.02 -20.94
C LEU A 286 -16.33 -12.64 -20.56
N ALA A 287 -17.16 -13.04 -21.56
CA ALA A 287 -18.37 -13.79 -21.28
C ALA A 287 -18.04 -15.16 -20.67
N GLN A 288 -17.06 -15.88 -21.24
CA GLN A 288 -16.56 -17.14 -20.70
C GLN A 288 -15.94 -16.96 -19.30
N GLN A 289 -15.21 -15.85 -19.08
CA GLN A 289 -14.68 -15.50 -17.76
C GLN A 289 -15.82 -15.28 -16.75
N ALA A 290 -16.88 -14.61 -17.11
CA ALA A 290 -18.04 -14.40 -16.24
C ALA A 290 -18.67 -15.73 -15.83
N GLU A 291 -18.78 -16.71 -16.76
CA GLU A 291 -19.30 -18.06 -16.40
C GLU A 291 -18.34 -18.82 -15.47
N ARG A 292 -17.02 -18.82 -15.75
CA ARG A 292 -16.03 -19.40 -14.81
C ARG A 292 -16.12 -18.79 -13.41
N VAL A 293 -16.31 -17.49 -13.34
CA VAL A 293 -16.45 -16.76 -12.06
C VAL A 293 -17.79 -17.08 -11.40
N ARG A 294 -18.85 -17.35 -12.17
CA ARG A 294 -20.16 -17.79 -11.65
C ARG A 294 -20.05 -19.11 -10.88
N GLU A 295 -19.27 -20.05 -11.37
CA GLU A 295 -18.99 -21.32 -10.66
C GLU A 295 -18.25 -21.05 -9.32
N VAL A 296 -17.25 -20.18 -9.32
CA VAL A 296 -16.54 -19.80 -8.09
C VAL A 296 -17.49 -19.12 -7.09
N TRP A 297 -18.35 -18.23 -7.57
CA TRP A 297 -19.36 -17.57 -6.75
C TRP A 297 -20.37 -18.55 -6.16
N ARG A 298 -20.90 -19.50 -6.95
CA ARG A 298 -21.82 -20.54 -6.45
C ARG A 298 -21.17 -21.36 -5.35
N GLY A 299 -19.94 -21.85 -5.56
CA GLY A 299 -19.22 -22.60 -4.53
C GLY A 299 -18.95 -21.79 -3.27
N ASP A 300 -18.72 -20.48 -3.37
CA ASP A 300 -18.59 -19.60 -2.20
C ASP A 300 -19.93 -19.45 -1.45
N ARG A 301 -21.07 -19.41 -2.18
CA ARG A 301 -22.41 -19.35 -1.55
C ARG A 301 -22.80 -20.67 -0.88
N GLU A 302 -22.55 -21.79 -1.54
CA GLU A 302 -22.78 -23.15 -1.01
C GLU A 302 -21.95 -23.43 0.25
N ALA A 303 -20.71 -22.93 0.27
CA ALA A 303 -19.83 -23.03 1.45
C ALA A 303 -20.18 -22.03 2.57
N GLY A 304 -21.26 -21.26 2.47
CA GLY A 304 -21.69 -20.28 3.47
C GLY A 304 -20.68 -19.15 3.70
N ARG A 305 -19.77 -18.87 2.74
CA ARG A 305 -18.74 -17.83 2.87
C ARG A 305 -19.40 -16.45 2.86
N ALA A 306 -18.78 -15.50 3.57
CA ALA A 306 -19.23 -14.12 3.54
C ALA A 306 -19.15 -13.53 2.13
N GLY A 307 -20.04 -12.60 1.80
CA GLY A 307 -20.03 -11.87 0.54
C GLY A 307 -18.77 -11.04 0.35
N VAL A 308 -18.57 -10.54 -0.87
CA VAL A 308 -17.41 -9.68 -1.21
C VAL A 308 -17.41 -8.41 -0.36
N TRP A 309 -16.23 -7.84 -0.17
CA TRP A 309 -16.10 -6.56 0.51
C TRP A 309 -16.82 -5.44 -0.25
N LEU A 310 -17.57 -4.63 0.46
CA LEU A 310 -18.19 -3.40 -0.02
C LEU A 310 -17.76 -2.22 0.86
N PRO A 311 -17.60 -1.00 0.31
CA PRO A 311 -17.43 0.20 1.11
C PRO A 311 -18.55 0.34 2.15
N GLY A 312 -18.22 0.77 3.37
CA GLY A 312 -19.15 0.75 4.52
C GLY A 312 -20.49 1.43 4.28
N ALA A 313 -20.56 2.51 3.50
CA ALA A 313 -21.81 3.17 3.13
C ALA A 313 -22.67 2.27 2.22
N LEU A 314 -22.04 1.64 1.21
CA LEU A 314 -22.73 0.73 0.29
C LEU A 314 -23.17 -0.57 0.98
N ALA A 315 -22.36 -1.12 1.86
CA ALA A 315 -22.72 -2.31 2.64
C ALA A 315 -23.96 -2.08 3.52
N ARG A 316 -24.10 -0.88 4.09
CA ARG A 316 -25.29 -0.50 4.86
C ARG A 316 -26.52 -0.28 4.00
N LYS A 317 -26.36 0.37 2.82
CA LYS A 317 -27.45 0.69 1.90
C LYS A 317 -27.98 -0.57 1.20
N TYR A 318 -27.08 -1.47 0.79
CA TYR A 318 -27.42 -2.66 -0.01
C TYR A 318 -26.94 -3.93 0.70
N ARG A 319 -27.68 -4.33 1.75
CA ARG A 319 -27.29 -5.43 2.66
C ARG A 319 -26.98 -6.77 1.96
N ARG A 320 -27.69 -7.10 0.86
CA ARG A 320 -27.51 -8.34 0.11
C ARG A 320 -26.57 -8.21 -1.11
N ALA A 321 -26.15 -7.00 -1.46
CA ALA A 321 -25.31 -6.79 -2.64
C ALA A 321 -23.95 -7.50 -2.54
N ALA A 322 -23.39 -7.64 -1.35
CA ALA A 322 -22.15 -8.35 -1.13
C ALA A 322 -22.20 -9.83 -1.57
N GLU A 323 -23.39 -10.44 -1.53
CA GLU A 323 -23.64 -11.84 -1.86
C GLU A 323 -24.13 -12.05 -3.30
N SER A 324 -24.56 -10.99 -3.99
CA SER A 324 -25.05 -11.11 -5.37
C SER A 324 -23.91 -11.25 -6.37
N PHE A 325 -24.21 -11.99 -7.46
CA PHE A 325 -23.22 -12.24 -8.52
C PHE A 325 -22.76 -10.98 -9.22
N GLU A 326 -23.62 -10.01 -9.44
CA GLU A 326 -23.31 -8.74 -10.12
C GLU A 326 -22.21 -7.96 -9.39
N TRP A 327 -22.13 -8.08 -8.06
CA TRP A 327 -21.13 -7.41 -7.23
C TRP A 327 -19.86 -8.24 -7.04
N PHE A 328 -19.84 -9.49 -7.50
CA PHE A 328 -18.67 -10.33 -7.40
C PHE A 328 -17.53 -9.82 -8.29
N TRP A 329 -16.31 -10.20 -7.97
CA TRP A 329 -15.13 -9.75 -8.69
C TRP A 329 -15.04 -10.40 -10.07
N LEU A 330 -14.72 -9.64 -11.12
CA LEU A 330 -14.44 -10.18 -12.46
C LEU A 330 -13.17 -11.05 -12.45
N PHE A 331 -12.19 -10.67 -11.64
CA PHE A 331 -10.95 -11.40 -11.42
C PHE A 331 -10.77 -11.72 -9.93
N PRO A 332 -11.40 -12.78 -9.42
CA PRO A 332 -11.32 -13.14 -8.02
C PRO A 332 -9.97 -13.78 -7.66
N ALA A 333 -9.57 -13.66 -6.41
CA ALA A 333 -8.44 -14.40 -5.87
C ALA A 333 -8.72 -15.91 -5.85
N ARG A 334 -7.69 -16.75 -6.02
CA ARG A 334 -7.84 -18.23 -5.95
C ARG A 334 -8.35 -18.68 -4.58
N GLN A 335 -7.79 -18.10 -3.52
CA GLN A 335 -8.09 -18.45 -2.14
C GLN A 335 -8.88 -17.35 -1.44
N VAL A 336 -9.66 -17.74 -0.46
CA VAL A 336 -10.25 -16.81 0.50
C VAL A 336 -9.18 -16.33 1.48
N SER A 337 -9.34 -15.14 2.02
CA SER A 337 -8.44 -14.58 3.02
C SER A 337 -9.20 -13.80 4.07
N VAL A 338 -8.55 -13.57 5.21
CA VAL A 338 -9.10 -12.72 6.26
C VAL A 338 -9.05 -11.27 5.79
N ASP A 339 -10.20 -10.60 5.80
CA ASP A 339 -10.31 -9.16 5.54
C ASP A 339 -9.67 -8.41 6.72
N PRO A 340 -8.63 -7.58 6.48
CA PRO A 340 -7.88 -6.94 7.56
C PRO A 340 -8.70 -5.89 8.34
N GLU A 341 -9.77 -5.35 7.75
CA GLU A 341 -10.60 -4.34 8.40
C GLU A 341 -11.70 -4.97 9.28
N SER A 342 -12.31 -6.07 8.81
CA SER A 342 -13.45 -6.68 9.48
C SER A 342 -13.14 -8.02 10.17
N GLY A 343 -11.97 -8.63 9.92
CA GLY A 343 -11.63 -9.97 10.39
C GLY A 343 -12.42 -11.11 9.72
N VAL A 344 -13.31 -10.79 8.78
CA VAL A 344 -14.17 -11.77 8.11
C VAL A 344 -13.41 -12.50 7.01
N VAL A 345 -13.54 -13.84 6.97
CA VAL A 345 -12.98 -14.65 5.87
C VAL A 345 -13.88 -14.51 4.65
N ARG A 346 -13.32 -13.98 3.56
CA ARG A 346 -14.05 -13.77 2.29
C ARG A 346 -13.12 -13.87 1.08
N ARG A 347 -13.70 -13.97 -0.12
CA ARG A 347 -12.91 -13.91 -1.35
C ARG A 347 -12.67 -12.46 -1.76
N HIS A 348 -11.40 -12.13 -1.90
CA HIS A 348 -10.96 -10.85 -2.45
C HIS A 348 -10.76 -10.93 -3.97
N HIS A 349 -10.47 -9.80 -4.58
CA HIS A 349 -10.05 -9.72 -5.97
C HIS A 349 -8.59 -10.19 -6.15
N LEU A 350 -8.15 -10.38 -7.40
CA LEU A 350 -6.77 -10.63 -7.77
C LEU A 350 -5.83 -9.65 -7.05
N HIS A 351 -4.76 -10.16 -6.46
CA HIS A 351 -3.80 -9.33 -5.75
C HIS A 351 -2.90 -8.58 -6.73
N GLY A 352 -2.96 -7.23 -6.71
CA GLY A 352 -2.26 -6.39 -7.68
C GLY A 352 -0.75 -6.56 -7.72
N LYS A 353 -0.08 -6.87 -6.59
CA LYS A 353 1.35 -7.15 -6.56
C LYS A 353 1.69 -8.42 -7.34
N VAL A 354 0.92 -9.49 -7.15
CA VAL A 354 1.13 -10.78 -7.84
C VAL A 354 0.94 -10.60 -9.35
N TYR A 355 -0.11 -9.90 -9.76
CA TYR A 355 -0.34 -9.57 -11.16
C TYR A 355 0.80 -8.72 -11.76
N ASN A 356 1.26 -7.69 -11.05
CA ASN A 356 2.36 -6.86 -11.54
C ASN A 356 3.68 -7.64 -11.67
N GLU A 357 3.96 -8.56 -10.75
CA GLU A 357 5.13 -9.46 -10.85
C GLU A 357 5.01 -10.44 -12.03
N ALA A 358 3.79 -10.91 -12.33
CA ALA A 358 3.56 -11.74 -13.53
C ALA A 358 3.86 -10.97 -14.82
N ILE A 359 3.42 -9.70 -14.93
CA ILE A 359 3.75 -8.84 -16.08
C ILE A 359 5.26 -8.64 -16.22
N LYS A 360 5.97 -8.35 -15.12
CA LYS A 360 7.43 -8.18 -15.15
C LYS A 360 8.13 -9.44 -15.65
N ARG A 361 7.74 -10.60 -15.13
CA ARG A 361 8.29 -11.89 -15.53
C ARG A 361 8.05 -12.16 -17.02
N ALA A 362 6.82 -11.97 -17.49
CA ALA A 362 6.46 -12.14 -18.89
C ALA A 362 7.29 -11.26 -19.84
N ALA A 363 7.54 -9.99 -19.44
CA ALA A 363 8.40 -9.10 -20.20
C ALA A 363 9.87 -9.58 -20.24
N GLN A 364 10.40 -10.06 -19.12
CA GLN A 364 11.74 -10.67 -19.06
C GLN A 364 11.85 -11.91 -19.92
N GLU A 365 10.86 -12.81 -19.87
CA GLU A 365 10.79 -14.03 -20.71
C GLU A 365 10.61 -13.73 -22.20
N ALA A 366 10.05 -12.56 -22.54
CA ALA A 366 9.97 -12.04 -23.89
C ALA A 366 11.26 -11.34 -24.37
N GLY A 367 12.30 -11.24 -23.53
CA GLY A 367 13.55 -10.57 -23.87
C GLY A 367 13.43 -9.05 -23.98
N ILE A 368 12.48 -8.42 -23.28
CA ILE A 368 12.24 -6.97 -23.32
C ILE A 368 13.09 -6.28 -22.25
N ASP A 369 14.08 -5.51 -22.68
CA ASP A 369 15.04 -4.78 -21.81
C ASP A 369 14.45 -3.51 -21.18
N LYS A 370 13.14 -3.40 -21.04
CA LYS A 370 12.44 -2.30 -20.42
C LYS A 370 11.90 -2.71 -19.02
N GLN A 371 11.85 -1.75 -18.09
CA GLN A 371 11.20 -1.99 -16.79
C GLN A 371 9.67 -2.02 -16.92
N VAL A 372 9.15 -3.13 -17.45
CA VAL A 372 7.72 -3.29 -17.71
C VAL A 372 6.95 -3.51 -16.40
N THR A 373 5.91 -2.72 -16.21
CA THR A 373 4.96 -2.83 -15.09
C THR A 373 3.53 -2.73 -15.62
N SER A 374 2.55 -2.99 -14.78
CA SER A 374 1.15 -2.78 -15.16
C SER A 374 0.84 -1.34 -15.58
N HIS A 375 1.60 -0.35 -15.10
CA HIS A 375 1.48 1.02 -15.58
C HIS A 375 1.98 1.21 -17.00
N ALA A 376 2.99 0.45 -17.44
CA ALA A 376 3.46 0.48 -18.82
C ALA A 376 2.35 0.07 -19.81
N MET A 377 1.46 -0.87 -19.45
CA MET A 377 0.29 -1.24 -20.27
C MET A 377 -0.63 -0.05 -20.53
N ARG A 378 -0.91 0.73 -19.48
CA ARG A 378 -1.73 1.93 -19.61
C ARG A 378 -1.02 3.07 -20.35
N HIS A 379 0.28 3.23 -20.17
CA HIS A 379 1.07 4.20 -20.93
C HIS A 379 1.10 3.84 -22.42
N SER A 380 1.30 2.56 -22.75
CA SER A 380 1.26 2.06 -24.13
C SER A 380 -0.11 2.24 -24.76
N PHE A 381 -1.22 2.01 -24.04
CA PHE A 381 -2.57 2.30 -24.52
C PHE A 381 -2.71 3.76 -24.93
N ALA A 382 -2.33 4.70 -24.04
CA ALA A 382 -2.45 6.13 -24.32
C ALA A 382 -1.59 6.58 -25.50
N THR A 383 -0.35 6.12 -25.56
CA THR A 383 0.59 6.45 -26.65
C THR A 383 0.11 5.88 -27.98
N HIS A 384 -0.34 4.62 -28.02
CA HIS A 384 -0.84 4.00 -29.27
C HIS A 384 -2.14 4.62 -29.76
N LEU A 385 -3.02 5.12 -28.86
CA LEU A 385 -4.20 5.89 -29.28
C LEU A 385 -3.79 7.23 -29.89
N LEU A 386 -2.82 7.92 -29.28
CA LEU A 386 -2.30 9.17 -29.82
C LEU A 386 -1.65 8.97 -31.20
N GLU A 387 -0.84 7.93 -31.37
CA GLU A 387 -0.24 7.52 -32.64
C GLU A 387 -1.29 7.13 -33.71
N SER A 388 -2.46 6.66 -33.26
CA SER A 388 -3.59 6.32 -34.15
C SER A 388 -4.45 7.52 -34.53
N GLY A 389 -4.12 8.73 -34.05
CA GLY A 389 -4.80 9.96 -34.44
C GLY A 389 -5.87 10.44 -33.47
N LEU A 390 -6.05 9.81 -32.31
CA LEU A 390 -6.97 10.35 -31.31
C LEU A 390 -6.42 11.64 -30.70
N ASP A 391 -7.30 12.58 -30.46
CA ASP A 391 -6.96 13.83 -29.80
C ASP A 391 -6.68 13.62 -28.30
N LEU A 392 -5.85 14.50 -27.75
CA LEU A 392 -5.36 14.41 -26.37
C LEU A 392 -6.49 14.51 -25.34
N ARG A 393 -7.55 15.26 -25.63
CA ARG A 393 -8.68 15.45 -24.75
C ARG A 393 -9.50 14.18 -24.59
N THR A 394 -9.78 13.50 -25.69
CA THR A 394 -10.46 12.20 -25.69
C THR A 394 -9.65 11.17 -24.91
N ILE A 395 -8.30 11.14 -25.07
CA ILE A 395 -7.42 10.27 -24.30
C ILE A 395 -7.46 10.63 -22.81
N GLN A 396 -7.46 11.91 -22.46
CA GLN A 396 -7.58 12.38 -21.09
C GLN A 396 -8.86 11.86 -20.43
N ASP A 397 -9.98 11.95 -21.12
CA ASP A 397 -11.30 11.53 -20.62
C ASP A 397 -11.36 9.99 -20.43
N LEU A 398 -10.88 9.22 -21.41
CA LEU A 398 -10.78 7.75 -21.32
C LEU A 398 -9.91 7.31 -20.14
N LEU A 399 -8.80 7.99 -19.91
CA LEU A 399 -7.89 7.70 -18.81
C LEU A 399 -8.41 8.22 -17.46
N GLY A 400 -9.29 9.21 -17.44
CA GLY A 400 -9.75 9.89 -16.24
C GLY A 400 -8.59 10.63 -15.53
N HIS A 401 -7.87 11.47 -16.31
CA HIS A 401 -6.88 12.40 -15.78
C HIS A 401 -7.57 13.73 -15.47
N GLU A 402 -7.48 14.19 -14.23
CA GLU A 402 -8.03 15.48 -13.81
C GLU A 402 -7.26 16.65 -14.42
N ASP A 403 -5.95 16.49 -14.58
CA ASP A 403 -5.05 17.48 -15.13
C ASP A 403 -4.51 17.00 -16.48
N ILE A 404 -4.65 17.84 -17.50
CA ILE A 404 -4.20 17.56 -18.87
C ILE A 404 -2.68 17.35 -18.92
N SER A 405 -1.93 18.02 -18.06
CA SER A 405 -0.47 17.86 -17.97
C SER A 405 -0.04 16.41 -17.70
N THR A 406 -0.91 15.62 -17.07
CA THR A 406 -0.71 14.18 -16.87
C THR A 406 -0.82 13.39 -18.17
N THR A 407 -1.54 13.91 -19.16
CA THR A 407 -1.73 13.29 -20.48
C THR A 407 -0.72 13.82 -21.49
N GLU A 408 -0.29 15.07 -21.36
CA GLU A 408 0.74 15.69 -22.22
C GLU A 408 2.07 14.95 -22.22
N ILE A 409 2.37 14.19 -21.17
CA ILE A 409 3.59 13.35 -21.12
C ILE A 409 3.67 12.35 -22.30
N TYR A 410 2.52 11.96 -22.87
CA TYR A 410 2.48 11.04 -24.00
C TYR A 410 2.87 11.69 -25.33
N LEU A 411 2.75 13.02 -25.46
CA LEU A 411 3.23 13.77 -26.62
C LEU A 411 4.74 13.63 -26.84
N HIS A 412 5.50 13.46 -25.74
CA HIS A 412 6.97 13.31 -25.81
C HIS A 412 7.40 11.87 -26.18
N VAL A 413 6.48 10.91 -26.21
CA VAL A 413 6.80 9.48 -26.42
C VAL A 413 6.18 8.97 -27.72
N ALA A 414 5.06 9.54 -28.14
CA ALA A 414 4.38 9.16 -29.37
C ALA A 414 5.21 9.48 -30.61
N VAL A 415 5.27 8.54 -31.53
CA VAL A 415 5.98 8.65 -32.81
C VAL A 415 4.92 8.66 -33.94
N GLY A 416 5.13 9.49 -34.98
CA GLY A 416 4.24 9.55 -36.13
C GLY A 416 3.42 10.85 -36.26
N ALA A 417 2.34 10.86 -37.04
CA ALA A 417 1.63 12.08 -37.47
C ALA A 417 1.06 12.93 -36.32
N ASN A 418 0.72 12.31 -35.18
CA ASN A 418 0.20 13.01 -34.01
C ASN A 418 1.18 13.05 -32.82
N GLY A 419 2.37 12.44 -32.95
CA GLY A 419 3.51 12.77 -32.11
C GLY A 419 4.05 14.14 -32.51
N LEU A 420 5.27 14.45 -32.21
CA LEU A 420 5.87 15.73 -32.62
C LEU A 420 5.97 15.89 -34.15
N GLY A 421 5.45 14.94 -34.95
CA GLY A 421 5.44 14.95 -36.42
C GLY A 421 6.86 14.99 -37.04
N VAL A 422 7.87 14.74 -36.22
CA VAL A 422 9.26 14.87 -36.63
C VAL A 422 9.72 13.55 -37.23
N VAL A 423 9.93 13.56 -38.54
CA VAL A 423 10.65 12.51 -39.26
C VAL A 423 12.11 12.89 -39.24
N SER A 424 12.98 11.92 -38.93
CA SER A 424 14.43 12.14 -38.92
C SER A 424 14.90 12.70 -40.27
N PRO A 425 15.84 13.68 -40.30
CA PRO A 425 16.42 14.15 -41.56
C PRO A 425 17.10 13.03 -42.38
N LEU A 426 17.44 11.90 -41.73
CA LEU A 426 18.02 10.71 -42.37
C LEU A 426 16.96 9.86 -43.10
N ASP A 427 15.68 10.05 -42.76
CA ASP A 427 14.56 9.26 -43.29
C ASP A 427 13.69 10.06 -44.29
N ARG A 428 14.22 11.24 -44.71
CA ARG A 428 13.61 12.14 -45.73
C ARG A 428 14.30 12.00 -47.07
#